data_51dde331583676d393cfba770c451001
#
_entry.id   51dde331583676d393cfba770c451001
#
_cell.length_a   1.000
_cell.length_b   1.000
_cell.length_c   1.000
_cell.angle_alpha   90.00
_cell.angle_beta   90.00
_cell.angle_gamma   90.00
#
_symmetry.space_group_name_H-M   'P 1'
#
loop_
_entity.id
_entity.type
_entity.pdbx_description
1 polymer ?
#
loop_
_entity_poly.entity_id
_entity_poly.type
_entity_poly.pdbx_seq_one_letter_code
_entity_poly.pdbx_strand_id
1 'polypeptide(L)'
;VRSAIYTGTLIHARRTPAEHVFRYPVCFYAIDLDEIPELDRRLRLFGYNRPGLVTLRDSDHLGDPRQPLTRNIRQHLEERGIPASDARITMLTNLRVAGYVFNPVTFFYVHGPDGDLRCVLAEVSNTFGERLPYLLGDEQRIAPLADEHAFRHDKRLHVSPFFPLDQEYVFRMGEPGDTLTIRMDVLQDGERPFWAQLTGERHDMTDRQLARALARYPLMPLQV
;
A
#
# COMPACT_ATOMS: atom_id res chain seq x y z
N VAL A 1 -12.43 11.08 11.50
CA VAL A 1 -11.32 10.93 10.54
C VAL A 1 -11.16 9.46 10.25
N ARG A 2 -11.21 9.09 8.97
CA ARG A 2 -11.06 7.71 8.51
C ARG A 2 -9.59 7.28 8.42
N SER A 3 -8.71 8.25 8.16
CA SER A 3 -7.26 8.03 8.12
C SER A 3 -6.73 7.52 9.45
N ALA A 4 -5.78 6.59 9.39
CA ALA A 4 -5.28 5.85 10.53
C ALA A 4 -3.80 5.52 10.40
N ILE A 5 -3.18 5.18 11.53
CA ILE A 5 -1.87 4.57 11.63
C ILE A 5 -2.08 3.08 11.94
N TYR A 6 -1.36 2.21 11.28
CA TYR A 6 -1.33 0.79 11.60
C TYR A 6 0.05 0.42 12.15
N THR A 7 0.06 -0.34 13.24
CA THR A 7 1.27 -0.95 13.77
C THR A 7 1.12 -2.46 13.75
N GLY A 8 2.14 -3.17 13.30
CA GLY A 8 1.99 -4.61 13.12
C GLY A 8 3.26 -5.31 12.69
N THR A 9 3.11 -6.33 11.87
CA THR A 9 4.20 -7.19 11.43
C THR A 9 4.14 -7.41 9.92
N LEU A 10 5.31 -7.31 9.27
CA LEU A 10 5.54 -7.77 7.91
C LEU A 10 6.33 -9.07 7.98
N ILE A 11 5.83 -10.09 7.30
CA ILE A 11 6.51 -11.39 7.13
C ILE A 11 6.84 -11.55 5.66
N HIS A 12 8.10 -11.86 5.36
CA HIS A 12 8.53 -12.33 4.07
C HIS A 12 9.03 -13.77 4.22
N ALA A 13 8.50 -14.68 3.42
CA ALA A 13 8.92 -16.07 3.40
C ALA A 13 9.28 -16.50 1.99
N ARG A 14 10.55 -16.82 1.79
CA ARG A 14 11.09 -17.39 0.56
C ARG A 14 11.38 -18.87 0.80
N ARG A 15 10.98 -19.72 -0.15
CA ARG A 15 11.26 -21.15 -0.13
C ARG A 15 12.38 -21.55 -1.09
N THR A 16 12.50 -20.85 -2.22
CA THR A 16 13.47 -21.15 -3.29
C THR A 16 14.33 -19.91 -3.56
N PRO A 17 15.64 -20.03 -3.83
CA PRO A 17 16.48 -21.24 -3.85
C PRO A 17 16.88 -21.78 -2.46
N ALA A 18 16.66 -21.01 -1.39
CA ALA A 18 16.88 -21.40 0.00
C ALA A 18 15.76 -20.88 0.87
N GLU A 19 15.33 -21.69 1.83
CA GLU A 19 14.28 -21.29 2.76
C GLU A 19 14.78 -20.17 3.68
N HIS A 20 14.01 -19.07 3.71
CA HIS A 20 14.31 -17.94 4.58
C HIS A 20 13.02 -17.20 4.96
N VAL A 21 12.85 -16.94 6.26
CA VAL A 21 11.70 -16.21 6.79
C VAL A 21 12.18 -15.01 7.59
N PHE A 22 11.76 -13.83 7.17
CA PHE A 22 11.97 -12.58 7.89
C PHE A 22 10.69 -12.09 8.53
N ARG A 23 10.80 -11.54 9.73
CA ARG A 23 9.70 -10.87 10.43
C ARG A 23 10.17 -9.50 10.89
N TYR A 24 9.44 -8.47 10.48
CA TYR A 24 9.74 -7.09 10.84
C TYR A 24 8.55 -6.46 11.55
N PRO A 25 8.76 -5.77 12.67
CA PRO A 25 7.75 -4.87 13.19
C PRO A 25 7.65 -3.66 12.25
N VAL A 26 6.42 -3.30 11.87
CA VAL A 26 6.18 -2.23 10.89
C VAL A 26 5.12 -1.24 11.39
N CYS A 27 5.22 -0.01 10.87
CA CYS A 27 4.20 1.01 10.98
C CYS A 27 3.89 1.51 9.56
N PHE A 28 2.62 1.56 9.20
CA PHE A 28 2.16 2.05 7.91
C PHE A 28 0.87 2.87 8.09
N TYR A 29 0.44 3.54 7.03
CA TYR A 29 -0.59 4.57 7.11
C TYR A 29 -1.73 4.26 6.14
N ALA A 30 -2.97 4.30 6.63
CA ALA A 30 -4.15 4.37 5.78
C ALA A 30 -4.60 5.83 5.71
N ILE A 31 -4.53 6.43 4.53
CA ILE A 31 -4.89 7.83 4.29
C ILE A 31 -6.09 7.88 3.34
N ASP A 32 -7.19 8.42 3.80
CA ASP A 32 -8.28 8.82 2.92
C ASP A 32 -7.82 10.06 2.14
N LEU A 33 -7.80 9.95 0.80
CA LEU A 33 -7.23 11.00 -0.04
C LEU A 33 -7.99 12.34 0.09
N ASP A 34 -9.27 12.29 0.42
CA ASP A 34 -10.08 13.50 0.60
C ASP A 34 -9.83 14.17 1.97
N GLU A 35 -9.22 13.45 2.93
CA GLU A 35 -8.84 13.98 4.25
C GLU A 35 -7.45 14.65 4.28
N ILE A 36 -6.64 14.53 3.22
CA ILE A 36 -5.26 15.05 3.19
C ILE A 36 -5.17 16.53 3.59
N PRO A 37 -6.01 17.46 3.07
CA PRO A 37 -5.93 18.87 3.46
C PRO A 37 -6.26 19.11 4.95
N GLU A 38 -7.18 18.34 5.52
CA GLU A 38 -7.50 18.41 6.94
C GLU A 38 -6.36 17.88 7.81
N LEU A 39 -5.77 16.74 7.43
CA LEU A 39 -4.62 16.16 8.13
C LEU A 39 -3.45 17.13 8.16
N ASP A 40 -3.14 17.76 7.01
CA ASP A 40 -2.04 18.73 6.89
C ASP A 40 -2.26 19.99 7.77
N ARG A 41 -3.51 20.44 7.89
CA ARG A 41 -3.87 21.58 8.73
C ARG A 41 -3.88 21.24 10.22
N ARG A 42 -4.33 20.04 10.60
CA ARG A 42 -4.60 19.63 11.97
C ARG A 42 -3.38 19.08 12.68
N LEU A 43 -2.53 18.32 11.97
CA LEU A 43 -1.42 17.60 12.56
C LEU A 43 -0.11 18.40 12.42
N ARG A 44 0.60 18.55 13.52
CA ARG A 44 1.88 19.30 13.54
C ARG A 44 3.04 18.47 13.05
N LEU A 45 3.00 17.15 13.25
CA LEU A 45 4.06 16.22 12.84
C LEU A 45 3.90 15.74 11.40
N PHE A 46 2.72 15.91 10.81
CA PHE A 46 2.43 15.53 9.41
C PHE A 46 2.56 16.73 8.48
N GLY A 47 3.05 16.51 7.27
CA GLY A 47 3.11 17.51 6.21
C GLY A 47 2.74 16.93 4.85
N TYR A 48 1.93 17.66 4.07
CA TYR A 48 1.60 17.34 2.69
C TYR A 48 2.34 18.26 1.74
N ASN A 49 3.20 17.71 0.88
CA ASN A 49 4.08 18.45 -0.05
C ASN A 49 4.91 19.57 0.59
N ARG A 50 5.10 19.54 1.90
CA ARG A 50 5.91 20.49 2.68
C ARG A 50 6.80 19.74 3.66
N PRO A 51 7.83 20.40 4.23
CA PRO A 51 8.63 19.81 5.29
C PRO A 51 7.78 19.40 6.49
N GLY A 52 8.06 18.22 7.04
CA GLY A 52 7.42 17.66 8.22
C GLY A 52 8.23 16.48 8.73
N LEU A 53 7.95 16.01 9.94
CA LEU A 53 8.63 14.81 10.47
C LEU A 53 8.11 13.56 9.79
N VAL A 54 6.79 13.49 9.53
CA VAL A 54 6.15 12.50 8.67
C VAL A 54 5.56 13.25 7.48
N THR A 55 5.85 12.83 6.25
CA THR A 55 5.48 13.61 5.07
C THR A 55 4.89 12.71 3.99
N LEU A 56 3.77 13.14 3.43
CA LEU A 56 3.22 12.65 2.18
C LEU A 56 3.63 13.59 1.06
N ARG A 57 4.16 13.06 -0.03
CA ARG A 57 4.48 13.82 -1.24
C ARG A 57 3.87 13.18 -2.47
N ASP A 58 3.25 13.97 -3.33
CA ASP A 58 2.68 13.50 -4.59
C ASP A 58 3.75 12.84 -5.48
N SER A 59 4.98 13.38 -5.46
CA SER A 59 6.13 12.85 -6.22
C SER A 59 6.57 11.44 -5.83
N ASP A 60 6.12 10.94 -4.68
CA ASP A 60 6.45 9.59 -4.22
C ASP A 60 5.52 8.52 -4.81
N HIS A 61 4.50 8.95 -5.54
CA HIS A 61 3.43 8.10 -6.06
C HIS A 61 3.23 8.27 -7.58
N LEU A 62 2.27 7.49 -8.11
CA LEU A 62 1.91 7.44 -9.53
C LEU A 62 1.40 8.79 -10.05
N GLY A 63 1.74 9.11 -11.30
CA GLY A 63 1.23 10.24 -12.07
C GLY A 63 2.19 11.42 -12.18
N ASP A 64 1.67 12.58 -12.57
CA ASP A 64 2.45 13.81 -12.69
C ASP A 64 2.74 14.40 -11.30
N PRO A 65 4.00 14.53 -10.87
CA PRO A 65 4.35 15.05 -9.55
C PRO A 65 3.96 16.53 -9.34
N ARG A 66 3.56 17.24 -10.40
CA ARG A 66 3.05 18.61 -10.36
C ARG A 66 1.54 18.69 -10.13
N GLN A 67 0.84 17.55 -10.13
CA GLN A 67 -0.58 17.47 -9.86
C GLN A 67 -0.84 16.80 -8.50
N PRO A 68 -1.95 17.14 -7.83
CA PRO A 68 -2.35 16.44 -6.60
C PRO A 68 -2.51 14.94 -6.84
N LEU A 69 -2.03 14.13 -5.89
CA LEU A 69 -2.11 12.67 -5.94
C LEU A 69 -3.55 12.18 -6.19
N THR A 70 -4.52 12.79 -5.52
CA THR A 70 -5.96 12.45 -5.69
C THR A 70 -6.39 12.56 -7.15
N ARG A 71 -5.93 13.60 -7.86
CA ARG A 71 -6.24 13.79 -9.28
C ARG A 71 -5.55 12.73 -10.14
N ASN A 72 -4.27 12.48 -9.89
CA ASN A 72 -3.50 11.47 -10.63
C ASN A 72 -4.15 10.09 -10.51
N ILE A 73 -4.54 9.69 -9.30
CA ILE A 73 -5.16 8.37 -9.08
C ILE A 73 -6.54 8.30 -9.74
N ARG A 74 -7.39 9.33 -9.59
CA ARG A 74 -8.72 9.36 -10.23
C ARG A 74 -8.59 9.27 -11.76
N GLN A 75 -7.71 10.08 -12.36
CA GLN A 75 -7.48 10.05 -13.79
C GLN A 75 -6.98 8.67 -14.26
N HIS A 76 -6.04 8.06 -13.54
CA HIS A 76 -5.51 6.74 -13.86
C HIS A 76 -6.58 5.63 -13.84
N LEU A 77 -7.53 5.72 -12.91
CA LEU A 77 -8.66 4.80 -12.81
C LEU A 77 -9.67 5.00 -13.96
N GLU A 78 -10.03 6.26 -14.24
CA GLU A 78 -10.96 6.63 -15.31
C GLU A 78 -10.45 6.22 -16.69
N GLU A 79 -9.14 6.38 -16.97
CA GLU A 79 -8.50 5.91 -18.20
C GLU A 79 -8.60 4.37 -18.39
N ARG A 80 -8.89 3.63 -17.31
CA ARG A 80 -9.11 2.17 -17.30
C ARG A 80 -10.56 1.75 -17.16
N GLY A 81 -11.48 2.72 -17.32
CA GLY A 81 -12.90 2.47 -17.25
C GLY A 81 -13.46 2.28 -15.84
N ILE A 82 -12.70 2.60 -14.80
CA ILE A 82 -13.17 2.55 -13.41
C ILE A 82 -13.71 3.92 -13.02
N PRO A 83 -15.02 4.07 -12.74
CA PRO A 83 -15.58 5.34 -12.27
C PRO A 83 -14.91 5.77 -10.96
N ALA A 84 -14.30 6.95 -10.94
CA ALA A 84 -13.51 7.41 -9.80
C ALA A 84 -13.91 8.81 -9.30
N SER A 85 -14.76 9.55 -10.02
CA SER A 85 -15.16 10.91 -9.64
C SER A 85 -15.92 10.96 -8.31
N ASP A 86 -16.73 9.94 -8.02
CA ASP A 86 -17.55 9.77 -6.82
C ASP A 86 -16.98 8.75 -5.82
N ALA A 87 -15.85 8.14 -6.18
CA ALA A 87 -15.24 7.10 -5.37
C ALA A 87 -14.51 7.66 -4.15
N ARG A 88 -14.64 6.98 -3.02
CA ARG A 88 -13.75 7.16 -1.87
C ARG A 88 -12.48 6.34 -2.09
N ILE A 89 -11.33 6.96 -1.95
CA ILE A 89 -10.04 6.30 -2.15
C ILE A 89 -9.25 6.34 -0.84
N THR A 90 -8.95 5.16 -0.29
CA THR A 90 -8.07 5.00 0.87
C THR A 90 -6.73 4.46 0.42
N MET A 91 -5.67 5.22 0.63
CA MET A 91 -4.29 4.85 0.32
C MET A 91 -3.64 4.19 1.52
N LEU A 92 -3.15 2.97 1.37
CA LEU A 92 -2.34 2.26 2.34
C LEU A 92 -0.88 2.31 1.89
N THR A 93 -0.01 2.97 2.66
CA THR A 93 1.34 3.32 2.22
C THR A 93 2.32 3.51 3.38
N ASN A 94 3.61 3.52 3.06
CA ASN A 94 4.63 4.10 3.92
C ASN A 94 4.81 5.59 3.60
N LEU A 95 4.92 6.43 4.64
CA LEU A 95 5.19 7.86 4.48
C LEU A 95 6.68 8.14 4.69
N ARG A 96 7.14 9.30 4.19
CA ARG A 96 8.49 9.79 4.50
C ARG A 96 8.62 10.07 6.00
N VAL A 97 9.72 9.62 6.58
CA VAL A 97 10.13 9.96 7.95
C VAL A 97 11.45 10.71 7.87
N ALA A 98 11.48 11.93 8.42
CA ALA A 98 12.65 12.81 8.36
C ALA A 98 13.25 12.96 6.93
N GLY A 99 12.38 12.99 5.91
CA GLY A 99 12.76 13.17 4.50
C GLY A 99 13.13 11.87 3.75
N TYR A 100 13.28 10.75 4.43
CA TYR A 100 13.55 9.45 3.78
C TYR A 100 12.28 8.62 3.63
N VAL A 101 12.13 7.94 2.49
CA VAL A 101 11.03 6.99 2.25
C VAL A 101 11.57 5.72 1.60
N PHE A 102 11.08 4.59 2.09
CA PHE A 102 11.12 3.31 1.39
C PHE A 102 9.70 2.78 1.32
N ASN A 103 9.16 2.74 0.12
CA ASN A 103 7.76 2.38 -0.13
C ASN A 103 7.66 1.40 -1.29
N PRO A 104 7.88 0.09 -1.05
CA PRO A 104 7.89 -0.92 -2.10
C PRO A 104 6.52 -1.16 -2.71
N VAL A 105 5.45 -0.88 -1.97
CA VAL A 105 4.08 -1.00 -2.47
C VAL A 105 3.15 -0.01 -1.77
N THR A 106 2.26 0.60 -2.56
CA THR A 106 1.10 1.36 -2.09
C THR A 106 -0.16 0.71 -2.63
N PHE A 107 -1.17 0.54 -1.78
CA PHE A 107 -2.48 0.05 -2.21
C PHE A 107 -3.50 1.19 -2.11
N PHE A 108 -4.21 1.43 -3.19
CA PHE A 108 -5.34 2.36 -3.21
C PHE A 108 -6.64 1.54 -3.29
N TYR A 109 -7.36 1.49 -2.19
CA TYR A 109 -8.70 0.89 -2.10
C TYR A 109 -9.72 1.88 -2.63
N VAL A 110 -10.46 1.49 -3.67
CA VAL A 110 -11.41 2.35 -4.38
C VAL A 110 -12.82 1.85 -4.10
N HIS A 111 -13.56 2.60 -3.30
CA HIS A 111 -14.93 2.26 -2.95
C HIS A 111 -15.92 3.15 -3.70
N GLY A 112 -17.03 2.55 -4.14
CA GLY A 112 -18.18 3.27 -4.69
C GLY A 112 -18.93 4.08 -3.62
N PRO A 113 -19.92 4.89 -4.05
CA PRO A 113 -20.77 5.65 -3.13
C PRO A 113 -21.66 4.75 -2.25
N ASP A 114 -21.91 3.51 -2.69
CA ASP A 114 -22.59 2.43 -1.97
C ASP A 114 -21.73 1.82 -0.85
N GLY A 115 -20.41 2.08 -0.87
CA GLY A 115 -19.43 1.55 0.05
C GLY A 115 -18.77 0.25 -0.43
N ASP A 116 -19.18 -0.31 -1.55
CA ASP A 116 -18.60 -1.54 -2.09
C ASP A 116 -17.24 -1.30 -2.72
N LEU A 117 -16.32 -2.24 -2.53
CA LEU A 117 -14.99 -2.20 -3.12
C LEU A 117 -15.05 -2.46 -4.63
N ARG A 118 -14.82 -1.40 -5.44
CA ARG A 118 -14.75 -1.49 -6.91
C ARG A 118 -13.46 -2.15 -7.38
N CYS A 119 -12.34 -1.73 -6.84
CA CYS A 119 -11.02 -2.29 -7.16
C CYS A 119 -9.98 -1.89 -6.12
N VAL A 120 -8.80 -2.51 -6.20
CA VAL A 120 -7.58 -2.04 -5.55
C VAL A 120 -6.55 -1.74 -6.64
N LEU A 121 -5.94 -0.56 -6.60
CA LEU A 121 -4.78 -0.24 -7.42
C LEU A 121 -3.52 -0.46 -6.57
N ALA A 122 -2.70 -1.45 -6.92
CA ALA A 122 -1.45 -1.74 -6.24
C ALA A 122 -0.28 -1.11 -7.03
N GLU A 123 0.27 -0.01 -6.52
CA GLU A 123 1.47 0.63 -7.05
C GLU A 123 2.70 -0.07 -6.47
N VAL A 124 3.37 -0.88 -7.28
CA VAL A 124 4.59 -1.60 -6.88
C VAL A 124 5.80 -0.84 -7.38
N SER A 125 6.75 -0.60 -6.49
CA SER A 125 8.01 0.09 -6.79
C SER A 125 9.19 -0.85 -6.61
N ASN A 126 10.18 -0.76 -7.49
CA ASN A 126 11.45 -1.46 -7.31
C ASN A 126 12.55 -0.52 -6.80
N THR A 127 13.71 -1.09 -6.44
CA THR A 127 14.87 -0.34 -5.95
C THR A 127 15.54 0.53 -7.02
N PHE A 128 15.18 0.35 -8.30
CA PHE A 128 15.67 1.15 -9.43
C PHE A 128 14.83 2.41 -9.68
N GLY A 129 13.74 2.59 -8.92
CA GLY A 129 12.82 3.74 -9.04
C GLY A 129 11.72 3.56 -10.07
N GLU A 130 11.60 2.37 -10.67
CA GLU A 130 10.46 2.05 -11.54
C GLU A 130 9.23 1.78 -10.70
N ARG A 131 8.08 2.25 -11.18
CA ARG A 131 6.77 2.04 -10.55
C ARG A 131 5.82 1.45 -11.58
N LEU A 132 5.12 0.39 -11.19
CA LEU A 132 4.11 -0.24 -12.02
C LEU A 132 2.80 -0.39 -11.25
N PRO A 133 1.70 0.19 -11.76
CA PRO A 133 0.38 -0.01 -11.19
C PRO A 133 -0.23 -1.33 -11.68
N TYR A 134 -0.70 -2.14 -10.74
CA TYR A 134 -1.53 -3.32 -10.97
C TYR A 134 -2.97 -2.97 -10.61
N LEU A 135 -3.87 -3.05 -11.57
CA LEU A 135 -5.30 -2.90 -11.30
C LEU A 135 -5.89 -4.26 -10.90
N LEU A 136 -6.40 -4.35 -9.70
CA LEU A 136 -7.02 -5.53 -9.10
C LEU A 136 -8.55 -5.27 -9.06
N GLY A 137 -9.20 -5.48 -10.18
CA GLY A 137 -10.64 -5.30 -10.38
C GLY A 137 -11.35 -6.64 -10.60
N ASP A 138 -12.56 -6.59 -11.15
CA ASP A 138 -13.41 -7.77 -11.34
C ASP A 138 -12.77 -8.82 -12.26
N GLU A 139 -12.05 -8.40 -13.29
CA GLU A 139 -11.35 -9.33 -14.20
C GLU A 139 -10.26 -10.16 -13.52
N GLN A 140 -9.63 -9.61 -12.48
CA GLN A 140 -8.58 -10.25 -11.70
C GLN A 140 -9.11 -10.98 -10.47
N ARG A 141 -10.41 -10.81 -10.15
CA ARG A 141 -11.02 -11.37 -8.95
C ARG A 141 -11.09 -12.90 -9.03
N ILE A 142 -10.70 -13.54 -7.94
CA ILE A 142 -10.80 -15.00 -7.74
C ILE A 142 -11.59 -15.30 -6.46
N ALA A 143 -12.01 -16.55 -6.28
CA ALA A 143 -12.73 -16.95 -5.08
C ALA A 143 -11.88 -16.68 -3.81
N PRO A 144 -12.41 -15.96 -2.81
CA PRO A 144 -11.72 -15.73 -1.55
C PRO A 144 -11.70 -17.00 -0.70
N LEU A 145 -10.73 -17.05 0.25
CA LEU A 145 -10.67 -18.15 1.24
C LEU A 145 -11.40 -17.80 2.54
N ALA A 146 -11.66 -16.51 2.79
CA ALA A 146 -12.31 -15.97 3.98
C ALA A 146 -12.95 -14.62 3.65
N ASP A 147 -13.23 -13.78 4.66
CA ASP A 147 -13.74 -12.41 4.51
C ASP A 147 -12.63 -11.47 3.99
N GLU A 148 -12.15 -11.74 2.78
CA GLU A 148 -11.08 -10.99 2.09
C GLU A 148 -11.39 -10.87 0.61
N HIS A 149 -10.80 -9.89 -0.05
CA HIS A 149 -10.84 -9.80 -1.52
C HIS A 149 -9.62 -10.53 -2.07
N ALA A 150 -9.83 -11.42 -3.04
CA ALA A 150 -8.76 -12.18 -3.65
C ALA A 150 -8.64 -11.87 -5.14
N PHE A 151 -7.40 -11.64 -5.60
CA PHE A 151 -7.09 -11.27 -6.98
C PHE A 151 -5.88 -12.03 -7.48
N ARG A 152 -5.87 -12.33 -8.80
CA ARG A 152 -4.72 -12.91 -9.49
C ARG A 152 -4.28 -11.99 -10.63
N HIS A 153 -2.98 -11.80 -10.77
CA HIS A 153 -2.41 -10.97 -11.81
C HIS A 153 -1.03 -11.49 -12.23
N ASP A 154 -0.74 -11.43 -13.54
CA ASP A 154 0.59 -11.74 -14.04
C ASP A 154 1.62 -10.75 -13.52
N LYS A 155 2.79 -11.25 -13.16
CA LYS A 155 3.92 -10.40 -12.75
C LYS A 155 4.49 -9.67 -13.96
N ARG A 156 4.57 -8.34 -13.88
CA ARG A 156 5.05 -7.48 -14.98
C ARG A 156 6.29 -6.67 -14.61
N LEU A 157 6.65 -6.60 -13.32
CA LEU A 157 7.78 -5.81 -12.83
C LEU A 157 8.83 -6.71 -12.18
N HIS A 158 10.11 -6.49 -12.53
CA HIS A 158 11.23 -7.07 -11.81
C HIS A 158 11.44 -6.32 -10.49
N VAL A 159 10.99 -6.90 -9.39
CA VAL A 159 11.19 -6.37 -8.03
C VAL A 159 12.36 -7.02 -7.30
N SER A 160 12.88 -8.14 -7.84
CA SER A 160 13.98 -8.90 -7.25
C SER A 160 14.75 -9.62 -8.34
N PRO A 161 16.09 -9.66 -8.29
CA PRO A 161 16.90 -10.43 -9.26
C PRO A 161 16.73 -11.95 -9.15
N PHE A 162 16.10 -12.43 -8.07
CA PHE A 162 15.90 -13.86 -7.81
C PHE A 162 14.61 -14.43 -8.42
N PHE A 163 13.71 -13.57 -8.94
CA PHE A 163 12.41 -14.02 -9.41
C PHE A 163 12.14 -13.53 -10.83
N PRO A 164 11.97 -14.45 -11.81
CA PRO A 164 11.66 -14.15 -13.20
C PRO A 164 10.29 -13.47 -13.37
N LEU A 165 9.95 -13.06 -14.61
CA LEU A 165 8.66 -12.45 -14.94
C LEU A 165 7.54 -13.45 -15.20
N ASP A 166 7.88 -14.71 -15.52
CA ASP A 166 6.93 -15.80 -15.76
C ASP A 166 6.29 -16.34 -14.47
N GLN A 167 5.79 -15.44 -13.67
CA GLN A 167 5.19 -15.70 -12.36
C GLN A 167 3.84 -14.98 -12.26
N GLU A 168 3.01 -15.45 -11.35
CA GLU A 168 1.75 -14.82 -11.00
C GLU A 168 1.78 -14.29 -9.57
N TYR A 169 1.10 -13.17 -9.35
CA TYR A 169 0.77 -12.68 -8.02
C TYR A 169 -0.65 -13.09 -7.65
N VAL A 170 -0.82 -13.62 -6.44
CA VAL A 170 -2.12 -13.77 -5.81
C VAL A 170 -2.17 -12.85 -4.60
N PHE A 171 -3.03 -11.83 -4.67
CA PHE A 171 -3.29 -10.90 -3.58
C PHE A 171 -4.52 -11.37 -2.81
N ARG A 172 -4.41 -11.40 -1.49
CA ARG A 172 -5.52 -11.55 -0.53
C ARG A 172 -5.53 -10.33 0.34
N MET A 173 -6.61 -9.57 0.28
CA MET A 173 -6.65 -8.22 0.80
C MET A 173 -7.86 -8.04 1.71
N GLY A 174 -7.59 -7.93 3.01
CA GLY A 174 -8.57 -7.39 3.94
C GLY A 174 -8.77 -5.89 3.71
N GLU A 175 -9.91 -5.38 4.07
CA GLU A 175 -10.15 -3.93 4.06
C GLU A 175 -9.57 -3.25 5.31
N PRO A 176 -9.14 -1.97 5.20
CA PRO A 176 -8.67 -1.20 6.34
C PRO A 176 -9.79 -0.99 7.40
N GLY A 177 -9.77 -1.80 8.44
CA GLY A 177 -10.67 -1.78 9.60
C GLY A 177 -9.90 -1.65 10.91
N ASP A 178 -10.42 -2.18 12.03
CA ASP A 178 -9.72 -2.22 13.32
C ASP A 178 -8.45 -3.07 13.25
N THR A 179 -8.49 -4.09 12.42
CA THR A 179 -7.33 -4.89 12.01
C THR A 179 -7.22 -4.91 10.49
N LEU A 180 -6.01 -5.12 9.99
CA LEU A 180 -5.74 -5.27 8.57
C LEU A 180 -4.85 -6.48 8.34
N THR A 181 -5.19 -7.28 7.33
CA THR A 181 -4.31 -8.34 6.82
C THR A 181 -4.26 -8.24 5.30
N ILE A 182 -3.05 -8.16 4.76
CA ILE A 182 -2.78 -8.27 3.33
C ILE A 182 -1.77 -9.36 3.12
N ARG A 183 -2.03 -10.25 2.18
CA ARG A 183 -1.10 -11.29 1.78
C ARG A 183 -0.90 -11.27 0.28
N MET A 184 0.34 -11.43 -0.14
CA MET A 184 0.75 -11.60 -1.53
C MET A 184 1.53 -12.92 -1.64
N ASP A 185 1.03 -13.83 -2.45
CA ASP A 185 1.75 -15.04 -2.86
C ASP A 185 2.33 -14.82 -4.26
N VAL A 186 3.56 -15.27 -4.49
CA VAL A 186 4.15 -15.43 -5.82
C VAL A 186 4.00 -16.88 -6.20
N LEU A 187 3.39 -17.15 -7.34
CA LEU A 187 3.20 -18.49 -7.88
C LEU A 187 4.06 -18.70 -9.13
N GLN A 188 4.65 -19.87 -9.25
CA GLN A 188 5.40 -20.33 -10.41
C GLN A 188 5.19 -21.83 -10.58
N ASP A 189 4.72 -22.28 -11.75
CA ASP A 189 4.46 -23.69 -12.05
C ASP A 189 3.60 -24.43 -11.02
N GLY A 190 2.64 -23.71 -10.40
CA GLY A 190 1.77 -24.23 -9.33
C GLY A 190 2.40 -24.27 -7.94
N GLU A 191 3.67 -23.95 -7.81
CA GLU A 191 4.37 -23.81 -6.53
C GLU A 191 4.34 -22.37 -6.02
N ARG A 192 4.64 -22.19 -4.72
CA ARG A 192 4.72 -20.89 -4.08
C ARG A 192 6.13 -20.64 -3.54
N PRO A 193 7.06 -20.15 -4.40
CA PRO A 193 8.45 -19.87 -4.01
C PRO A 193 8.58 -18.71 -3.01
N PHE A 194 7.63 -17.79 -2.99
CA PHE A 194 7.64 -16.63 -2.08
C PHE A 194 6.24 -16.22 -1.67
N TRP A 195 6.13 -15.70 -0.45
CA TRP A 195 4.94 -14.97 0.00
C TRP A 195 5.33 -13.86 0.98
N ALA A 196 4.51 -12.82 1.01
CA ALA A 196 4.59 -11.73 1.98
C ALA A 196 3.24 -11.56 2.67
N GLN A 197 3.24 -11.24 3.95
CA GLN A 197 2.03 -10.94 4.72
C GLN A 197 2.26 -9.74 5.61
N LEU A 198 1.38 -8.76 5.47
CA LEU A 198 1.29 -7.57 6.31
C LEU A 198 0.09 -7.73 7.23
N THR A 199 0.30 -7.56 8.53
CA THR A 199 -0.78 -7.46 9.52
C THR A 199 -0.63 -6.18 10.31
N GLY A 200 -1.73 -5.60 10.76
CA GLY A 200 -1.69 -4.38 11.55
C GLY A 200 -2.93 -4.15 12.38
N GLU A 201 -2.75 -3.45 13.49
CA GLU A 201 -3.79 -2.93 14.38
C GLU A 201 -3.93 -1.43 14.17
N ARG A 202 -5.17 -0.96 14.11
CA ARG A 202 -5.53 0.43 13.84
C ARG A 202 -5.31 1.33 15.05
N HIS A 203 -4.74 2.50 14.81
CA HIS A 203 -4.66 3.62 15.75
C HIS A 203 -5.11 4.89 15.06
N ASP A 204 -5.72 5.81 15.82
CA ASP A 204 -6.15 7.09 15.28
C ASP A 204 -4.98 7.95 14.79
N MET A 205 -5.17 8.65 13.69
CA MET A 205 -4.18 9.57 13.13
C MET A 205 -4.13 10.86 13.95
N THR A 206 -3.28 10.88 14.98
CA THR A 206 -3.04 12.01 15.89
C THR A 206 -1.55 12.26 16.08
N ASP A 207 -1.14 13.50 16.43
CA ASP A 207 0.26 13.82 16.72
C ASP A 207 0.85 12.90 17.81
N ARG A 208 0.04 12.56 18.82
CA ARG A 208 0.46 11.65 19.90
C ARG A 208 0.80 10.25 19.35
N GLN A 209 -0.02 9.72 18.47
CA GLN A 209 0.21 8.39 17.89
C GLN A 209 1.33 8.42 16.83
N LEU A 210 1.45 9.51 16.06
CA LEU A 210 2.60 9.73 15.17
C LEU A 210 3.92 9.73 15.97
N ALA A 211 3.98 10.50 17.07
CA ALA A 211 5.16 10.54 17.93
C ALA A 211 5.50 9.15 18.52
N ARG A 212 4.49 8.40 18.96
CA ARG A 212 4.69 7.02 19.46
C ARG A 212 5.20 6.06 18.37
N ALA A 213 4.63 6.14 17.17
CA ALA A 213 5.05 5.33 16.03
C ALA A 213 6.52 5.65 15.67
N LEU A 214 6.88 6.93 15.58
CA LEU A 214 8.26 7.35 15.31
C LEU A 214 9.26 6.90 16.39
N ALA A 215 8.88 6.98 17.65
CA ALA A 215 9.74 6.52 18.75
C ALA A 215 9.93 4.99 18.74
N ARG A 216 8.89 4.24 18.34
CA ARG A 216 8.93 2.78 18.32
C ARG A 216 9.57 2.20 17.05
N TYR A 217 9.46 2.93 15.91
CA TYR A 217 9.93 2.50 14.59
C TYR A 217 10.88 3.54 13.94
N PRO A 218 11.95 3.99 14.61
CA PRO A 218 12.73 5.15 14.18
C PRO A 218 13.46 4.97 12.86
N LEU A 219 13.75 3.73 12.47
CA LEU A 219 14.52 3.40 11.26
C LEU A 219 13.76 2.44 10.32
N MET A 220 12.45 2.34 10.45
CA MET A 220 11.65 1.41 9.65
C MET A 220 11.92 1.53 8.14
N PRO A 221 12.04 2.72 7.54
CA PRO A 221 12.33 2.83 6.11
C PRO A 221 13.69 2.28 5.68
N LEU A 222 14.61 2.02 6.63
CA LEU A 222 15.97 1.49 6.38
C LEU A 222 16.07 -0.02 6.66
N GLN A 223 15.04 -0.64 7.23
CA GLN A 223 15.07 -2.03 7.69
C GLN A 223 14.35 -3.02 6.75
N VAL A 224 13.66 -2.54 5.72
CA VAL A 224 12.85 -3.36 4.79
C VAL A 224 13.53 -3.50 3.45
#